data_a4538a5ae36cd613655cabcdd844a8b6
#
_entry.id   a4538a5ae36cd613655cabcdd844a8b6
#
_cell.length_a   1.000
_cell.length_b   1.000
_cell.length_c   1.000
_cell.angle_alpha   90.00
_cell.angle_beta   90.00
_cell.angle_gamma   90.00
#
_symmetry.space_group_name_H-M   'P 1'
#
loop_
_entity.id
_entity.type
_entity.pdbx_description
1 polymer ?
#
loop_
_entity_poly.entity_id
_entity_poly.type
_entity_poly.pdbx_seq_one_letter_code
_entity_poly.pdbx_strand_id
1 'polypeptide(L)'
;MNSYKKLIPCIYLSDKKAVAGFKDSTVISEDPAALARFYGENNADELIVFDLSSEDEAHEEALDMIQIICSQAQIPVIGAGNVKRMEDIKKLLYAGCAKAALNYSKEDNVELTREVSLKFGKEKIVACIAEASEIEKNEGMLTEFADQVILTGVKTIKRAMEVSKIPVIVTLPEVSLDKIIELLSCEIIAGITGPAINENVKELNDIKDLCAGNGVKVKTFEPAIKWEELKKNSEGLVPVVVQDYK
;
A
#
# COMPACT_ATOMS: atom_id res chain seq x y z
N MET A 1 -0.58 -14.67 -12.40
CA MET A 1 -1.85 -14.09 -11.92
C MET A 1 -2.06 -12.73 -12.56
N ASN A 2 -3.23 -12.51 -13.16
CA ASN A 2 -3.50 -11.29 -13.94
C ASN A 2 -4.07 -10.19 -13.02
N SER A 3 -3.32 -9.81 -11.96
CA SER A 3 -3.75 -8.79 -11.00
C SER A 3 -3.43 -7.38 -11.51
N TYR A 4 -4.26 -6.41 -11.10
CA TYR A 4 -3.99 -5.00 -11.38
C TYR A 4 -2.72 -4.53 -10.67
N LYS A 5 -1.94 -3.70 -11.35
CA LYS A 5 -0.81 -2.97 -10.77
C LYS A 5 -1.32 -1.83 -9.89
N LYS A 6 -0.59 -1.49 -8.84
CA LYS A 6 -1.07 -0.63 -7.77
C LYS A 6 -0.19 0.60 -7.57
N LEU A 7 -0.82 1.73 -7.31
CA LEU A 7 -0.19 2.95 -6.82
C LEU A 7 -0.58 3.11 -5.34
N ILE A 8 0.41 3.04 -4.45
CA ILE A 8 0.21 2.82 -3.03
C ILE A 8 0.91 3.92 -2.24
N PRO A 9 0.22 4.98 -1.82
CA PRO A 9 0.80 5.95 -0.88
C PRO A 9 1.14 5.29 0.45
N CYS A 10 1.97 5.96 1.25
CA CYS A 10 2.30 5.50 2.59
C CYS A 10 2.22 6.62 3.62
N ILE A 11 1.91 6.26 4.87
CA ILE A 11 1.94 7.12 6.04
C ILE A 11 3.04 6.61 6.97
N TYR A 12 3.95 7.47 7.35
CA TYR A 12 4.91 7.23 8.41
C TYR A 12 4.33 7.82 9.69
N LEU A 13 3.92 6.95 10.61
CA LEU A 13 3.23 7.35 11.85
C LEU A 13 4.23 7.46 12.99
N SER A 14 4.35 8.65 13.57
CA SER A 14 5.14 8.95 14.76
C SER A 14 4.32 9.87 15.67
N ASP A 15 4.23 9.54 16.95
CA ASP A 15 3.50 10.33 17.95
C ASP A 15 2.08 10.73 17.49
N LYS A 16 1.35 9.78 16.91
CA LYS A 16 -0.01 9.96 16.32
C LYS A 16 -0.09 10.94 15.15
N LYS A 17 1.03 11.37 14.58
CA LYS A 17 1.12 12.29 13.45
C LYS A 17 1.75 11.62 12.24
N ALA A 18 1.40 12.09 11.05
CA ALA A 18 2.08 11.66 9.84
C ALA A 18 3.34 12.50 9.63
N VAL A 19 4.49 11.84 9.47
CA VAL A 19 5.79 12.47 9.24
C VAL A 19 6.32 12.14 7.84
N ALA A 20 7.35 12.88 7.40
CA ALA A 20 7.86 12.82 6.04
C ALA A 20 8.53 11.48 5.68
N GLY A 21 9.09 10.76 6.66
CA GLY A 21 9.77 9.48 6.36
C GLY A 21 10.44 8.81 7.55
N PHE A 22 11.09 7.69 7.31
CA PHE A 22 11.78 6.90 8.36
C PHE A 22 12.85 7.67 9.14
N LYS A 23 13.47 8.68 8.53
CA LYS A 23 14.56 9.48 9.12
C LYS A 23 14.25 10.97 9.14
N ASP A 24 13.05 11.33 8.75
CA ASP A 24 12.58 12.71 8.68
C ASP A 24 11.29 12.83 9.49
N SER A 25 11.42 13.41 10.68
CA SER A 25 10.32 13.64 11.63
C SER A 25 9.51 14.91 11.33
N THR A 26 9.76 15.57 10.20
CA THR A 26 8.95 16.72 9.78
C THR A 26 7.48 16.29 9.65
N VAL A 27 6.61 16.94 10.42
CA VAL A 27 5.18 16.63 10.39
C VAL A 27 4.57 17.11 9.08
N ILE A 28 3.96 16.20 8.34
CA ILE A 28 3.24 16.47 7.08
C ILE A 28 1.72 16.55 7.30
N SER A 29 1.21 15.89 8.35
CA SER A 29 -0.18 16.00 8.77
C SER A 29 -0.32 15.74 10.27
N GLU A 30 -1.05 16.61 10.94
CA GLU A 30 -1.48 16.42 12.34
C GLU A 30 -2.64 15.41 12.45
N ASP A 31 -3.35 15.12 11.36
CA ASP A 31 -4.45 14.16 11.28
C ASP A 31 -4.15 13.08 10.23
N PRO A 32 -3.49 11.97 10.63
CA PRO A 32 -3.19 10.86 9.72
C PRO A 32 -4.45 10.18 9.14
N ALA A 33 -5.57 10.23 9.85
CA ALA A 33 -6.81 9.62 9.38
C ALA A 33 -7.46 10.44 8.25
N ALA A 34 -7.43 11.78 8.37
CA ALA A 34 -7.84 12.64 7.27
C ALA A 34 -6.93 12.49 6.05
N LEU A 35 -5.61 12.31 6.26
CA LEU A 35 -4.66 12.04 5.19
C LEU A 35 -4.95 10.70 4.51
N ALA A 36 -5.28 9.66 5.27
CA ALA A 36 -5.63 8.34 4.71
C ALA A 36 -6.93 8.42 3.88
N ARG A 37 -7.94 9.14 4.35
CA ARG A 37 -9.16 9.39 3.59
C ARG A 37 -8.87 10.14 2.29
N PHE A 38 -8.05 11.19 2.35
CA PHE A 38 -7.63 11.94 1.17
C PHE A 38 -6.97 11.02 0.12
N TYR A 39 -6.13 10.07 0.54
CA TYR A 39 -5.52 9.10 -0.35
C TYR A 39 -6.56 8.18 -1.02
N GLY A 40 -7.52 7.68 -0.25
CA GLY A 40 -8.62 6.86 -0.78
C GLY A 40 -9.50 7.63 -1.78
N GLU A 41 -9.89 8.86 -1.45
CA GLU A 41 -10.70 9.74 -2.31
C GLU A 41 -9.99 10.10 -3.63
N ASN A 42 -8.66 10.07 -3.67
CA ASN A 42 -7.86 10.26 -4.87
C ASN A 42 -7.48 8.94 -5.57
N ASN A 43 -8.24 7.86 -5.32
CA ASN A 43 -8.11 6.58 -6.01
C ASN A 43 -6.77 5.86 -5.82
N ALA A 44 -6.12 6.00 -4.67
CA ALA A 44 -5.05 5.09 -4.29
C ALA A 44 -5.60 3.65 -4.22
N ASP A 45 -4.77 2.67 -4.58
CA ASP A 45 -5.23 1.27 -4.64
C ASP A 45 -5.17 0.56 -3.28
N GLU A 46 -4.18 0.91 -2.48
CA GLU A 46 -3.95 0.46 -1.10
C GLU A 46 -3.21 1.57 -0.35
N LEU A 47 -3.06 1.45 0.96
CA LEU A 47 -2.29 2.33 1.82
C LEU A 47 -1.32 1.51 2.67
N ILE A 48 -0.06 1.95 2.80
CA ILE A 48 0.86 1.38 3.78
C ILE A 48 0.99 2.34 4.96
N VAL A 49 0.85 1.85 6.18
CA VAL A 49 1.09 2.63 7.41
C VAL A 49 2.27 2.03 8.13
N PHE A 50 3.35 2.80 8.26
CA PHE A 50 4.55 2.43 9.00
C PHE A 50 4.49 3.03 10.41
N ASP A 51 4.32 2.20 11.41
CA ASP A 51 4.50 2.59 12.81
C ASP A 51 5.99 2.77 13.13
N LEU A 52 6.38 3.99 13.46
CA LEU A 52 7.76 4.37 13.79
C LEU A 52 7.99 4.49 15.30
N SER A 53 7.04 4.09 16.13
CA SER A 53 7.19 4.14 17.58
C SER A 53 8.38 3.28 18.04
N SER A 54 9.10 3.73 19.06
CA SER A 54 10.23 3.02 19.65
C SER A 54 9.85 2.27 20.94
N GLU A 55 8.88 2.81 21.67
CA GLU A 55 8.45 2.33 22.96
C GLU A 55 7.12 1.56 22.86
N ASP A 56 6.89 0.61 23.77
CA ASP A 56 5.70 -0.23 23.75
C ASP A 56 4.40 0.58 23.97
N GLU A 57 4.43 1.61 24.82
CA GLU A 57 3.28 2.51 25.05
C GLU A 57 2.94 3.30 23.80
N ALA A 58 3.94 3.88 23.15
CA ALA A 58 3.76 4.60 21.87
C ALA A 58 3.26 3.67 20.75
N HIS A 59 3.66 2.39 20.78
CA HIS A 59 3.15 1.37 19.85
C HIS A 59 1.66 1.10 20.08
N GLU A 60 1.20 0.96 21.32
CA GLU A 60 -0.24 0.79 21.60
C GLU A 60 -1.05 2.00 21.10
N GLU A 61 -0.56 3.21 21.35
CA GLU A 61 -1.19 4.44 20.82
C GLU A 61 -1.17 4.50 19.28
N ALA A 62 -0.12 3.99 18.64
CA ALA A 62 -0.05 3.90 17.19
C ALA A 62 -1.08 2.90 16.65
N LEU A 63 -1.32 1.77 17.32
CA LEU A 63 -2.36 0.80 16.95
C LEU A 63 -3.76 1.40 17.01
N ASP A 64 -4.07 2.21 18.03
CA ASP A 64 -5.34 2.94 18.10
C ASP A 64 -5.50 3.89 16.92
N MET A 65 -4.44 4.63 16.57
CA MET A 65 -4.46 5.51 15.40
C MET A 65 -4.59 4.72 14.09
N ILE A 66 -3.93 3.58 13.96
CA ILE A 66 -4.05 2.69 12.79
C ILE A 66 -5.50 2.21 12.64
N GLN A 67 -6.19 1.90 13.72
CA GLN A 67 -7.62 1.55 13.69
C GLN A 67 -8.47 2.68 13.11
N ILE A 68 -8.22 3.92 13.54
CA ILE A 68 -8.91 5.09 13.01
C ILE A 68 -8.59 5.28 11.52
N ILE A 69 -7.31 5.17 11.13
CA ILE A 69 -6.86 5.21 9.74
C ILE A 69 -7.60 4.16 8.89
N CYS A 70 -7.64 2.90 9.33
CA CYS A 70 -8.34 1.83 8.62
C CYS A 70 -9.82 2.13 8.41
N SER A 71 -10.47 2.75 9.40
CA SER A 71 -11.90 3.13 9.30
C SER A 71 -12.17 4.25 8.31
N GLN A 72 -11.18 5.12 8.05
CA GLN A 72 -11.33 6.32 7.22
C GLN A 72 -10.77 6.16 5.79
N ALA A 73 -9.80 5.27 5.59
CA ALA A 73 -9.06 5.15 4.33
C ALA A 73 -9.94 4.71 3.14
N GLN A 74 -11.03 3.94 3.37
CA GLN A 74 -11.91 3.36 2.34
C GLN A 74 -11.18 2.48 1.30
N ILE A 75 -9.90 2.20 1.52
CA ILE A 75 -9.03 1.33 0.72
C ILE A 75 -8.31 0.36 1.66
N PRO A 76 -7.82 -0.80 1.16
CA PRO A 76 -7.10 -1.75 1.98
C PRO A 76 -5.84 -1.14 2.59
N VAL A 77 -5.60 -1.38 3.89
CA VAL A 77 -4.44 -0.89 4.61
C VAL A 77 -3.48 -2.05 4.91
N ILE A 78 -2.19 -1.84 4.67
CA ILE A 78 -1.09 -2.71 5.09
C ILE A 78 -0.45 -2.05 6.32
N GLY A 79 -0.57 -2.69 7.48
CA GLY A 79 0.11 -2.25 8.70
C GLY A 79 1.56 -2.75 8.72
N ALA A 80 2.51 -1.86 8.97
CA ALA A 80 3.94 -2.13 9.01
C ALA A 80 4.60 -1.43 10.19
N GLY A 81 5.77 -1.90 10.57
CA GLY A 81 6.54 -1.35 11.70
C GLY A 81 6.21 -2.04 13.02
N ASN A 82 7.17 -2.04 13.91
CA ASN A 82 7.11 -2.51 15.29
C ASN A 82 6.59 -3.95 15.53
N VAL A 83 6.51 -4.76 14.48
CA VAL A 83 6.15 -6.18 14.58
C VAL A 83 7.31 -6.97 15.16
N LYS A 84 7.11 -7.62 16.30
CA LYS A 84 8.10 -8.44 17.00
C LYS A 84 7.59 -9.87 17.28
N ARG A 85 6.28 -10.07 17.32
CA ARG A 85 5.63 -11.34 17.74
C ARG A 85 4.23 -11.48 17.12
N MET A 86 3.68 -12.68 17.23
CA MET A 86 2.34 -13.03 16.75
C MET A 86 1.24 -12.07 17.22
N GLU A 87 1.36 -11.58 18.47
CA GLU A 87 0.34 -10.69 19.05
C GLU A 87 0.29 -9.34 18.34
N ASP A 88 1.42 -8.81 17.89
CA ASP A 88 1.48 -7.54 17.15
C ASP A 88 0.77 -7.67 15.79
N ILE A 89 0.96 -8.82 15.11
CA ILE A 89 0.21 -9.14 13.88
C ILE A 89 -1.30 -9.20 14.14
N LYS A 90 -1.71 -9.89 15.22
CA LYS A 90 -3.12 -9.95 15.60
C LYS A 90 -3.72 -8.56 15.80
N LYS A 91 -3.02 -7.69 16.54
CA LYS A 91 -3.47 -6.33 16.81
C LYS A 91 -3.64 -5.53 15.52
N LEU A 92 -2.68 -5.59 14.59
CA LEU A 92 -2.80 -4.93 13.28
C LEU A 92 -4.01 -5.43 12.49
N LEU A 93 -4.22 -6.75 12.41
CA LEU A 93 -5.36 -7.32 11.68
C LEU A 93 -6.70 -6.96 12.35
N TYR A 94 -6.76 -6.93 13.69
CA TYR A 94 -7.97 -6.53 14.43
C TYR A 94 -8.21 -5.02 14.38
N ALA A 95 -7.17 -4.21 14.25
CA ALA A 95 -7.29 -2.77 13.96
C ALA A 95 -7.87 -2.48 12.56
N GLY A 96 -8.05 -3.52 11.72
CA GLY A 96 -8.67 -3.39 10.40
C GLY A 96 -7.67 -3.43 9.23
N CYS A 97 -6.38 -3.67 9.50
CA CYS A 97 -5.42 -3.86 8.42
C CYS A 97 -5.78 -5.10 7.58
N ALA A 98 -5.78 -4.94 6.26
CA ALA A 98 -5.98 -6.04 5.33
C ALA A 98 -4.81 -7.02 5.37
N LYS A 99 -3.60 -6.52 5.61
CA LYS A 99 -2.35 -7.27 5.70
C LYS A 99 -1.43 -6.67 6.76
N ALA A 100 -0.50 -7.48 7.26
CA ALA A 100 0.58 -7.05 8.14
C ALA A 100 1.94 -7.30 7.49
N ALA A 101 2.86 -6.34 7.61
CA ALA A 101 4.19 -6.43 7.06
C ALA A 101 5.23 -6.77 8.15
N LEU A 102 6.02 -7.82 7.90
CA LEU A 102 7.11 -8.24 8.76
C LEU A 102 8.45 -7.73 8.21
N ASN A 103 9.23 -7.09 9.07
CA ASN A 103 10.55 -6.58 8.72
C ASN A 103 11.60 -7.70 8.72
N TYR A 104 12.07 -8.11 7.57
CA TYR A 104 13.01 -9.21 7.35
C TYR A 104 14.45 -8.88 7.73
N SER A 105 14.77 -7.62 8.07
CA SER A 105 16.07 -7.31 8.71
C SER A 105 16.20 -7.94 10.11
N LYS A 106 15.08 -8.44 10.68
CA LYS A 106 15.03 -9.17 11.94
C LYS A 106 14.80 -10.65 11.64
N GLU A 107 15.75 -11.50 12.04
CA GLU A 107 15.72 -12.94 11.75
C GLU A 107 14.48 -13.61 12.37
N ASP A 108 14.09 -13.22 13.59
CA ASP A 108 12.89 -13.70 14.27
C ASP A 108 11.60 -13.47 13.45
N ASN A 109 11.53 -12.40 12.67
CA ASN A 109 10.39 -12.11 11.81
C ASN A 109 10.31 -13.03 10.59
N VAL A 110 11.44 -13.54 10.11
CA VAL A 110 11.48 -14.54 9.03
C VAL A 110 10.84 -15.84 9.52
N GLU A 111 11.21 -16.29 10.72
CA GLU A 111 10.62 -17.49 11.33
C GLU A 111 9.14 -17.29 11.67
N LEU A 112 8.78 -16.13 12.22
CA LEU A 112 7.41 -15.75 12.55
C LEU A 112 6.49 -15.78 11.31
N THR A 113 7.00 -15.51 10.10
CA THR A 113 6.23 -15.53 8.85
C THR A 113 5.46 -16.84 8.66
N ARG A 114 6.11 -17.97 8.91
CA ARG A 114 5.48 -19.30 8.80
C ARG A 114 4.33 -19.47 9.77
N GLU A 115 4.56 -19.12 11.04
CA GLU A 115 3.53 -19.29 12.08
C GLU A 115 2.30 -18.42 11.80
N VAL A 116 2.53 -17.18 11.40
CA VAL A 116 1.46 -16.23 11.05
C VAL A 116 0.69 -16.73 9.83
N SER A 117 1.39 -17.18 8.79
CA SER A 117 0.79 -17.70 7.56
C SER A 117 -0.10 -18.92 7.82
N LEU A 118 0.36 -19.85 8.66
CA LEU A 118 -0.44 -21.02 9.03
C LEU A 118 -1.69 -20.67 9.83
N LYS A 119 -1.68 -19.55 10.56
CA LYS A 119 -2.79 -19.12 11.42
C LYS A 119 -3.79 -18.22 10.71
N PHE A 120 -3.32 -17.29 9.89
CA PHE A 120 -4.16 -16.23 9.29
C PHE A 120 -4.25 -16.32 7.76
N GLY A 121 -3.46 -17.18 7.11
CA GLY A 121 -3.32 -17.25 5.66
C GLY A 121 -2.17 -16.39 5.15
N LYS A 122 -1.49 -16.88 4.11
CA LYS A 122 -0.35 -16.17 3.51
C LYS A 122 -0.74 -14.84 2.87
N GLU A 123 -1.99 -14.72 2.42
CA GLU A 123 -2.55 -13.50 1.85
C GLU A 123 -2.61 -12.32 2.83
N LYS A 124 -2.40 -12.59 4.13
CA LYS A 124 -2.31 -11.58 5.18
C LYS A 124 -0.89 -11.09 5.45
N ILE A 125 0.11 -11.69 4.81
CA ILE A 125 1.52 -11.46 5.12
C ILE A 125 2.23 -10.73 3.98
N VAL A 126 2.94 -9.67 4.35
CA VAL A 126 3.86 -8.95 3.47
C VAL A 126 5.25 -8.99 4.08
N ALA A 127 6.28 -9.31 3.30
CA ALA A 127 7.66 -9.22 3.74
C ALA A 127 8.23 -7.84 3.39
N CYS A 128 8.66 -7.07 4.38
CA CYS A 128 9.36 -5.81 4.17
C CYS A 128 10.86 -6.06 4.14
N ILE A 129 11.49 -5.83 3.01
CA ILE A 129 12.87 -6.24 2.68
C ILE A 129 13.66 -5.03 2.18
N ALA A 130 14.89 -4.85 2.68
CA ALA A 130 15.76 -3.76 2.29
C ALA A 130 16.57 -4.07 1.02
N GLU A 131 17.04 -5.30 0.87
CA GLU A 131 17.96 -5.69 -0.19
C GLU A 131 17.47 -6.95 -0.94
N ALA A 132 17.64 -6.98 -2.26
CA ALA A 132 17.21 -8.13 -3.06
C ALA A 132 17.92 -9.45 -2.69
N SER A 133 19.11 -9.39 -2.09
CA SER A 133 19.77 -10.57 -1.55
C SER A 133 19.01 -11.27 -0.42
N GLU A 134 18.19 -10.54 0.33
CA GLU A 134 17.32 -11.11 1.34
C GLU A 134 16.15 -11.87 0.71
N ILE A 135 15.68 -11.46 -0.48
CA ILE A 135 14.67 -12.19 -1.26
C ILE A 135 15.26 -13.55 -1.68
N GLU A 136 16.49 -13.57 -2.20
CA GLU A 136 17.17 -14.80 -2.59
C GLU A 136 17.39 -15.73 -1.40
N LYS A 137 17.91 -15.18 -0.29
CA LYS A 137 18.18 -15.94 0.95
C LYS A 137 16.91 -16.62 1.47
N ASN A 138 15.77 -15.96 1.37
CA ASN A 138 14.50 -16.40 1.97
C ASN A 138 13.48 -16.89 0.93
N GLU A 139 13.90 -17.24 -0.28
CA GLU A 139 12.99 -17.58 -1.41
C GLU A 139 11.92 -18.60 -1.03
N GLY A 140 12.29 -19.70 -0.38
CA GLY A 140 11.36 -20.76 0.02
C GLY A 140 10.32 -20.25 1.01
N MET A 141 10.75 -19.52 2.05
CA MET A 141 9.86 -18.94 3.04
C MET A 141 8.88 -17.94 2.40
N LEU A 142 9.38 -17.06 1.55
CA LEU A 142 8.57 -16.06 0.86
C LEU A 142 7.54 -16.70 -0.06
N THR A 143 7.95 -17.67 -0.87
CA THR A 143 7.06 -18.32 -1.85
C THR A 143 5.94 -19.11 -1.17
N GLU A 144 6.22 -19.77 -0.08
CA GLU A 144 5.27 -20.62 0.62
C GLU A 144 4.35 -19.82 1.57
N PHE A 145 4.90 -18.83 2.29
CA PHE A 145 4.23 -18.23 3.44
C PHE A 145 3.97 -16.72 3.35
N ALA A 146 4.41 -16.02 2.29
CA ALA A 146 4.13 -14.61 2.10
C ALA A 146 3.34 -14.36 0.80
N ASP A 147 2.53 -13.30 0.78
CA ASP A 147 1.75 -12.91 -0.38
C ASP A 147 2.58 -12.05 -1.34
N GLN A 148 3.35 -11.13 -0.78
CA GLN A 148 4.15 -10.17 -1.55
C GLN A 148 5.30 -9.60 -0.73
N VAL A 149 6.22 -8.93 -1.41
CA VAL A 149 7.35 -8.19 -0.83
C VAL A 149 7.11 -6.69 -0.97
N ILE A 150 7.45 -5.91 0.06
CA ILE A 150 7.74 -4.47 -0.04
C ILE A 150 9.24 -4.33 -0.05
N LEU A 151 9.81 -3.90 -1.18
CA LEU A 151 11.24 -3.64 -1.32
C LEU A 151 11.52 -2.16 -1.04
N THR A 152 12.27 -1.87 0.02
CA THR A 152 12.63 -0.49 0.41
C THR A 152 13.94 -0.01 -0.19
N GLY A 153 14.79 -0.91 -0.65
CA GLY A 153 16.11 -0.62 -1.23
C GLY A 153 16.05 -0.32 -2.72
N VAL A 154 16.03 0.95 -3.08
CA VAL A 154 15.93 1.44 -4.47
C VAL A 154 17.00 0.88 -5.39
N LYS A 155 18.24 0.73 -4.89
CA LYS A 155 19.39 0.28 -5.69
C LYS A 155 19.27 -1.18 -6.13
N THR A 156 18.45 -1.97 -5.47
CA THR A 156 18.34 -3.42 -5.71
C THR A 156 17.07 -3.80 -6.47
N ILE A 157 16.28 -2.84 -6.93
CA ILE A 157 15.02 -3.08 -7.67
C ILE A 157 15.27 -3.99 -8.89
N LYS A 158 16.28 -3.69 -9.70
CA LYS A 158 16.62 -4.50 -10.89
C LYS A 158 16.91 -5.95 -10.51
N ARG A 159 17.67 -6.16 -9.45
CA ARG A 159 17.99 -7.52 -8.97
C ARG A 159 16.73 -8.21 -8.41
N ALA A 160 15.89 -7.49 -7.67
CA ALA A 160 14.63 -8.04 -7.17
C ALA A 160 13.71 -8.50 -8.30
N MET A 161 13.66 -7.75 -9.41
CA MET A 161 12.88 -8.15 -10.61
C MET A 161 13.38 -9.46 -11.23
N GLU A 162 14.67 -9.75 -11.12
CA GLU A 162 15.28 -10.98 -11.65
C GLU A 162 15.07 -12.20 -10.74
N VAL A 163 15.10 -11.99 -9.42
CA VAL A 163 15.18 -13.09 -8.44
C VAL A 163 13.86 -13.39 -7.72
N SER A 164 12.94 -12.44 -7.63
CA SER A 164 11.71 -12.67 -6.89
C SER A 164 10.76 -13.62 -7.64
N LYS A 165 10.18 -14.56 -6.91
CA LYS A 165 9.13 -15.47 -7.38
C LYS A 165 7.74 -15.08 -6.89
N ILE A 166 7.64 -14.05 -6.05
CA ILE A 166 6.38 -13.50 -5.57
C ILE A 166 6.30 -12.01 -5.89
N PRO A 167 5.07 -11.44 -5.95
CA PRO A 167 4.88 -10.04 -6.33
C PRO A 167 5.65 -9.05 -5.45
N VAL A 168 6.25 -8.03 -6.07
CA VAL A 168 7.06 -7.01 -5.40
C VAL A 168 6.41 -5.64 -5.52
N ILE A 169 6.24 -4.96 -4.40
CA ILE A 169 5.95 -3.52 -4.31
C ILE A 169 7.29 -2.81 -4.12
N VAL A 170 7.64 -1.88 -5.00
CA VAL A 170 8.89 -1.14 -4.91
C VAL A 170 8.67 0.23 -4.28
N THR A 171 9.57 0.62 -3.36
CA THR A 171 9.55 1.94 -2.75
C THR A 171 10.43 2.91 -3.54
N LEU A 172 9.87 4.04 -3.95
CA LEU A 172 10.59 5.06 -4.72
C LEU A 172 10.58 6.40 -3.99
N PRO A 173 11.74 7.07 -3.82
CA PRO A 173 11.82 8.41 -3.22
C PRO A 173 11.30 9.48 -4.18
N GLU A 174 11.61 9.35 -5.44
CA GLU A 174 11.18 10.23 -6.55
C GLU A 174 11.00 9.38 -7.80
N VAL A 175 10.17 9.84 -8.72
CA VAL A 175 9.93 9.08 -9.95
C VAL A 175 9.46 9.96 -11.10
N SER A 176 9.89 9.60 -12.33
CA SER A 176 9.30 10.08 -13.57
C SER A 176 8.16 9.15 -14.03
N LEU A 177 7.22 9.66 -14.78
CA LEU A 177 6.12 8.88 -15.38
C LEU A 177 6.64 7.70 -16.20
N ASP A 178 7.69 7.91 -17.01
CA ASP A 178 8.31 6.84 -17.80
C ASP A 178 8.81 5.70 -16.92
N LYS A 179 9.38 6.02 -15.75
CA LYS A 179 9.86 5.02 -14.82
C LYS A 179 8.73 4.25 -14.13
N ILE A 180 7.60 4.90 -13.84
CA ILE A 180 6.40 4.22 -13.34
C ILE A 180 5.92 3.20 -14.38
N ILE A 181 5.78 3.60 -15.65
CA ILE A 181 5.32 2.73 -16.73
C ILE A 181 6.29 1.56 -16.93
N GLU A 182 7.61 1.83 -16.98
CA GLU A 182 8.66 0.81 -17.09
C GLU A 182 8.54 -0.25 -15.99
N LEU A 183 8.47 0.18 -14.73
CA LEU A 183 8.41 -0.73 -13.58
C LEU A 183 7.11 -1.52 -13.57
N LEU A 184 5.96 -0.86 -13.74
CA LEU A 184 4.67 -1.54 -13.71
C LEU A 184 4.42 -2.45 -14.91
N SER A 185 5.16 -2.27 -16.02
CA SER A 185 5.15 -3.19 -17.15
C SER A 185 5.82 -4.53 -16.84
N CYS A 186 6.67 -4.59 -15.82
CA CYS A 186 7.28 -5.83 -15.36
C CYS A 186 6.25 -6.69 -14.62
N GLU A 187 6.13 -7.97 -14.99
CA GLU A 187 5.13 -8.88 -14.42
C GLU A 187 5.26 -9.01 -12.90
N ILE A 188 6.49 -9.14 -12.39
CA ILE A 188 6.76 -9.35 -10.96
C ILE A 188 6.49 -8.12 -10.09
N ILE A 189 6.53 -6.90 -10.67
CA ILE A 189 6.22 -5.68 -9.92
C ILE A 189 4.70 -5.56 -9.76
N ALA A 190 4.22 -5.65 -8.52
CA ALA A 190 2.80 -5.55 -8.17
C ALA A 190 2.35 -4.10 -7.97
N GLY A 191 3.25 -3.22 -7.56
CA GLY A 191 2.93 -1.83 -7.29
C GLY A 191 4.14 -0.97 -6.95
N ILE A 192 3.88 0.31 -6.82
CA ILE A 192 4.86 1.34 -6.43
C ILE A 192 4.35 2.06 -5.20
N THR A 193 5.24 2.32 -4.25
CA THR A 193 4.96 3.07 -3.01
C THR A 193 6.06 4.07 -2.68
N GLY A 194 5.89 4.83 -1.62
CA GLY A 194 6.87 5.77 -1.09
C GLY A 194 6.58 7.23 -1.44
N PRO A 195 7.52 8.14 -1.13
CA PRO A 195 7.36 9.58 -1.34
C PRO A 195 6.93 9.95 -2.75
N ALA A 196 7.47 9.26 -3.77
CA ALA A 196 7.09 9.46 -5.16
C ALA A 196 5.57 9.35 -5.43
N ILE A 197 4.88 8.47 -4.71
CA ILE A 197 3.42 8.32 -4.83
C ILE A 197 2.70 9.32 -3.92
N ASN A 198 3.21 9.55 -2.71
CA ASN A 198 2.61 10.51 -1.76
C ASN A 198 2.51 11.93 -2.35
N GLU A 199 3.55 12.38 -3.05
CA GLU A 199 3.63 13.71 -3.65
C GLU A 199 2.71 13.87 -4.85
N ASN A 200 2.36 12.77 -5.53
CA ASN A 200 1.56 12.74 -6.76
C ASN A 200 0.15 12.15 -6.56
N VAL A 201 -0.38 12.16 -5.33
CA VAL A 201 -1.70 11.54 -5.03
C VAL A 201 -2.83 12.16 -5.83
N LYS A 202 -2.81 13.47 -6.07
CA LYS A 202 -3.86 14.16 -6.85
C LYS A 202 -3.84 13.79 -8.34
N GLU A 203 -2.70 13.36 -8.83
CA GLU A 203 -2.44 12.98 -10.22
C GLU A 203 -2.58 11.46 -10.45
N LEU A 204 -3.00 10.67 -9.44
CA LEU A 204 -3.05 9.21 -9.56
C LEU A 204 -3.96 8.73 -10.70
N ASN A 205 -5.06 9.42 -10.98
CA ASN A 205 -5.92 9.08 -12.11
C ASN A 205 -5.21 9.27 -13.44
N ASP A 206 -4.56 10.41 -13.63
CA ASP A 206 -3.82 10.72 -14.85
C ASP A 206 -2.66 9.73 -15.05
N ILE A 207 -1.95 9.38 -13.97
CA ILE A 207 -0.88 8.38 -14.00
C ILE A 207 -1.44 7.01 -14.39
N LYS A 208 -2.58 6.60 -13.85
CA LYS A 208 -3.24 5.33 -14.18
C LYS A 208 -3.71 5.31 -15.63
N ASP A 209 -4.28 6.39 -16.13
CA ASP A 209 -4.73 6.49 -17.52
C ASP A 209 -3.54 6.39 -18.48
N LEU A 210 -2.43 7.03 -18.17
CA LEU A 210 -1.18 6.90 -18.92
C LEU A 210 -0.63 5.47 -18.89
N CYS A 211 -0.64 4.82 -17.72
CA CYS A 211 -0.25 3.42 -17.56
C CYS A 211 -1.14 2.51 -18.43
N ALA A 212 -2.46 2.68 -18.37
CA ALA A 212 -3.41 1.92 -19.18
C ALA A 212 -3.19 2.14 -20.69
N GLY A 213 -2.95 3.38 -21.12
CA GLY A 213 -2.63 3.73 -22.50
C GLY A 213 -1.34 3.08 -23.02
N ASN A 214 -0.42 2.71 -22.11
CA ASN A 214 0.82 1.97 -22.40
C ASN A 214 0.68 0.46 -22.17
N GLY A 215 -0.54 -0.08 -21.99
CA GLY A 215 -0.81 -1.51 -21.86
C GLY A 215 -0.57 -2.07 -20.45
N VAL A 216 -0.32 -1.22 -19.46
CA VAL A 216 -0.21 -1.63 -18.05
C VAL A 216 -1.60 -1.83 -17.47
N LYS A 217 -1.86 -2.99 -16.87
CA LYS A 217 -3.15 -3.30 -16.27
C LYS A 217 -3.28 -2.64 -14.89
N VAL A 218 -3.88 -1.47 -14.83
CA VAL A 218 -4.22 -0.71 -13.63
C VAL A 218 -5.74 -0.59 -13.47
N LYS A 219 -6.23 -0.29 -12.27
CA LYS A 219 -7.62 0.11 -12.09
C LYS A 219 -7.76 1.58 -12.50
N THR A 220 -8.41 1.83 -13.61
CA THR A 220 -8.81 3.18 -14.01
C THR A 220 -10.14 3.53 -13.38
N PHE A 221 -10.31 4.79 -13.07
CA PHE A 221 -11.57 5.34 -12.62
C PHE A 221 -12.35 5.77 -13.86
N GLU A 222 -13.48 5.14 -14.16
CA GLU A 222 -14.44 5.72 -15.09
C GLU A 222 -15.06 6.93 -14.38
N PRO A 223 -14.85 8.17 -14.89
CA PRO A 223 -15.49 9.33 -14.29
C PRO A 223 -16.99 9.08 -14.31
N ALA A 224 -17.66 9.26 -13.16
CA ALA A 224 -19.11 9.22 -13.11
C ALA A 224 -19.63 10.09 -14.26
N ILE A 225 -20.41 9.51 -15.16
CA ILE A 225 -20.92 10.15 -16.39
C ILE A 225 -21.35 11.57 -16.04
N LYS A 226 -20.69 12.58 -16.61
CA LYS A 226 -21.04 13.97 -16.32
C LYS A 226 -22.50 14.17 -16.69
N TRP A 227 -23.30 14.70 -15.78
CA TRP A 227 -24.73 14.95 -15.98
C TRP A 227 -25.03 15.70 -17.28
N GLU A 228 -24.07 16.45 -17.81
CA GLU A 228 -24.14 17.16 -19.08
C GLU A 228 -24.11 16.21 -20.30
N GLU A 229 -23.42 15.07 -20.23
CA GLU A 229 -23.42 14.06 -21.29
C GLU A 229 -24.67 13.18 -21.26
N LEU A 230 -25.23 12.91 -20.08
CA LEU A 230 -26.53 12.25 -19.94
C LEU A 230 -27.66 13.11 -20.51
N LYS A 231 -27.61 14.44 -20.38
CA LYS A 231 -28.57 15.35 -20.97
C LYS A 231 -28.52 15.39 -22.50
N LYS A 232 -27.35 15.17 -23.12
CA LYS A 232 -27.22 15.11 -24.58
C LYS A 232 -27.72 13.80 -25.19
N ASN A 233 -27.70 12.71 -24.44
CA ASN A 233 -28.09 11.39 -24.93
C ASN A 233 -29.53 11.00 -24.56
N SER A 234 -30.23 11.81 -23.76
CA SER A 234 -31.61 11.55 -23.31
C SER A 234 -32.59 12.56 -23.92
N GLU A 235 -32.83 12.47 -25.22
CA GLU A 235 -34.09 13.01 -25.76
C GLU A 235 -35.26 12.20 -25.15
N GLY A 236 -35.81 12.69 -24.01
CA GLY A 236 -37.09 12.24 -23.49
C GLY A 236 -37.11 11.37 -22.24
N LEU A 237 -36.03 11.13 -21.55
CA LEU A 237 -36.04 10.41 -20.27
C LEU A 237 -35.94 11.36 -19.07
N VAL A 238 -37.01 11.38 -18.25
CA VAL A 238 -37.02 12.12 -16.99
C VAL A 238 -36.09 11.40 -16.01
N PRO A 239 -35.13 12.09 -15.37
CA PRO A 239 -34.24 11.46 -14.41
C PRO A 239 -35.04 10.95 -13.20
N VAL A 240 -34.88 9.67 -12.89
CA VAL A 240 -35.37 9.11 -11.62
C VAL A 240 -34.50 9.67 -10.51
N VAL A 241 -35.06 10.54 -9.68
CA VAL A 241 -34.43 11.00 -8.45
C VAL A 241 -34.41 9.81 -7.50
N VAL A 242 -33.24 9.21 -7.28
CA VAL A 242 -33.04 8.24 -6.21
C VAL A 242 -33.09 9.05 -4.91
N GLN A 243 -34.16 8.91 -4.15
CA GLN A 243 -34.26 9.50 -2.81
C GLN A 243 -33.25 8.77 -1.90
N ASP A 244 -32.42 9.57 -1.22
CA ASP A 244 -31.55 9.11 -0.16
C ASP A 244 -32.36 8.35 0.90
N TYR A 245 -31.97 7.10 1.11
CA TYR A 245 -32.42 6.37 2.29
C TYR A 245 -31.61 6.89 3.49
N LYS A 246 -32.35 7.48 4.45
CA LYS A 246 -31.86 7.86 5.78
C LYS A 246 -31.49 6.63 6.60
#